data_298a06f3cd09c0991faf65b8e3281eda
#
_entry.id   298a06f3cd09c0991faf65b8e3281eda
#
_cell.length_a   1.000
_cell.length_b   1.000
_cell.length_c   1.000
_cell.angle_alpha   90.00
_cell.angle_beta   90.00
_cell.angle_gamma   90.00
#
_symmetry.space_group_name_H-M   'P 1'
#
loop_
_entity.id
_entity.type
_entity.pdbx_description
1 polymer ?
#
loop_
_entity_poly.entity_id
_entity_poly.type
_entity_poly.pdbx_seq_one_letter_code
_entity_poly.pdbx_strand_id
1 'polypeptide(L)'
;MLDVLAVFAGGGLGAVCRHLLTFVPWKTVGAVEFPLATLVTNVLGSFVIGLIVGVVATRGISPRAVLFAKTGICGGFTTFSTFALESQGLIDRGAYAPAAAYMLLSFALGVGACVAGQLLVGRLLGRS
;
A
#
# COMPACT_ATOMS: atom_id res chain seq x y z
N MET A 1 14.33 -7.26 -21.04
CA MET A 1 13.06 -7.97 -21.32
C MET A 1 12.52 -8.73 -20.11
N LEU A 2 13.30 -9.57 -19.43
CA LEU A 2 12.87 -10.30 -18.22
C LEU A 2 12.45 -9.39 -17.05
N ASP A 3 13.05 -8.23 -16.88
CA ASP A 3 12.72 -7.27 -15.81
C ASP A 3 11.35 -6.62 -16.05
N VAL A 4 11.03 -6.31 -17.31
CA VAL A 4 9.69 -5.81 -17.69
C VAL A 4 8.63 -6.88 -17.43
N LEU A 5 8.91 -8.14 -17.77
CA LEU A 5 8.01 -9.26 -17.48
C LEU A 5 7.82 -9.47 -15.98
N ALA A 6 8.87 -9.30 -15.18
CA ALA A 6 8.78 -9.38 -13.72
C ALA A 6 7.85 -8.28 -13.16
N VAL A 7 8.01 -7.03 -13.62
CA VAL A 7 7.14 -5.91 -13.22
C VAL A 7 5.69 -6.14 -13.68
N PHE A 8 5.50 -6.60 -14.92
CA PHE A 8 4.18 -6.89 -15.49
C PHE A 8 3.45 -7.98 -14.67
N ALA A 9 4.11 -9.11 -14.43
CA ALA A 9 3.53 -10.22 -13.66
C ALA A 9 3.21 -9.79 -12.21
N GLY A 10 4.17 -9.12 -11.54
CA GLY A 10 3.96 -8.60 -10.20
C GLY A 10 2.84 -7.55 -10.14
N GLY A 11 2.82 -6.62 -11.10
CA GLY A 11 1.80 -5.58 -11.18
C GLY A 11 0.39 -6.14 -11.40
N GLY A 12 0.26 -7.13 -12.27
CA GLY A 12 -1.00 -7.86 -12.48
C GLY A 12 -1.49 -8.54 -11.20
N LEU A 13 -0.61 -9.27 -10.50
CA LEU A 13 -0.93 -9.89 -9.21
C LEU A 13 -1.35 -8.85 -8.17
N GLY A 14 -0.59 -7.77 -8.02
CA GLY A 14 -0.90 -6.69 -7.08
C GLY A 14 -2.26 -6.05 -7.36
N ALA A 15 -2.54 -5.73 -8.63
CA ALA A 15 -3.82 -5.14 -9.04
C ALA A 15 -5.01 -6.08 -8.80
N VAL A 16 -4.85 -7.38 -9.07
CA VAL A 16 -5.88 -8.39 -8.78
C VAL A 16 -6.12 -8.49 -7.27
N CYS A 17 -5.07 -8.58 -6.45
CA CYS A 17 -5.21 -8.63 -4.99
C CYS A 17 -5.94 -7.38 -4.46
N ARG A 18 -5.61 -6.19 -4.97
CA ARG A 18 -6.33 -4.96 -4.63
C ARG A 18 -7.81 -5.04 -5.02
N HIS A 19 -8.11 -5.52 -6.23
CA HIS A 19 -9.49 -5.67 -6.69
C HIS A 19 -10.28 -6.62 -5.78
N LEU A 20 -9.68 -7.74 -5.37
CA LEU A 20 -10.34 -8.69 -4.47
C LEU A 20 -10.68 -8.09 -3.10
N LEU A 21 -9.88 -7.14 -2.60
CA LEU A 21 -10.18 -6.43 -1.35
C LEU A 21 -11.43 -5.53 -1.44
N THR A 22 -11.85 -5.13 -2.63
CA THR A 22 -13.10 -4.37 -2.79
C THR A 22 -14.35 -5.20 -2.51
N PHE A 23 -14.27 -6.53 -2.56
CA PHE A 23 -15.38 -7.43 -2.22
C PHE A 23 -15.53 -7.67 -0.71
N VAL A 24 -14.56 -7.26 0.09
CA VAL A 24 -14.69 -7.35 1.55
C VAL A 24 -15.73 -6.33 2.00
N PRO A 25 -16.73 -6.74 2.81
CA PRO A 25 -17.77 -5.82 3.30
C PRO A 25 -17.19 -4.88 4.36
N TRP A 26 -16.59 -3.79 3.91
CA TRP A 26 -16.07 -2.74 4.79
C TRP A 26 -17.24 -2.01 5.46
N LYS A 27 -17.23 -1.98 6.78
CA LYS A 27 -18.27 -1.25 7.53
C LYS A 27 -18.11 0.25 7.27
N THR A 28 -19.23 0.92 7.00
CA THR A 28 -19.27 2.39 6.96
C THR A 28 -18.99 2.96 8.34
N VAL A 29 -18.16 4.00 8.39
CA VAL A 29 -17.88 4.74 9.63
C VAL A 29 -18.78 5.98 9.66
N GLY A 30 -19.84 5.93 10.44
CA GLY A 30 -20.83 7.03 10.53
C GLY A 30 -21.79 7.12 9.34
N ALA A 31 -22.32 8.31 9.10
CA ALA A 31 -23.27 8.60 8.01
C ALA A 31 -22.62 8.78 6.63
N VAL A 32 -21.27 8.78 6.56
CA VAL A 32 -20.50 8.97 5.32
C VAL A 32 -19.73 7.70 5.04
N GLU A 33 -19.78 7.22 3.80
CA GLU A 33 -18.92 6.13 3.34
C GLU A 33 -17.45 6.56 3.38
N PHE A 34 -16.75 6.11 4.41
CA PHE A 34 -15.31 6.34 4.55
C PHE A 34 -14.53 5.30 3.72
N PRO A 35 -13.54 5.69 2.91
CA PRO A 35 -12.85 4.78 1.99
C PRO A 35 -11.86 3.84 2.70
N LEU A 36 -12.36 2.96 3.56
CA LEU A 36 -11.56 2.02 4.36
C LEU A 36 -10.79 1.03 3.49
N ALA A 37 -11.37 0.54 2.40
CA ALA A 37 -10.73 -0.41 1.51
C ALA A 37 -9.41 0.14 0.95
N THR A 38 -9.43 1.36 0.43
CA THR A 38 -8.24 2.01 -0.12
C THR A 38 -7.24 2.37 0.96
N LEU A 39 -7.71 2.86 2.12
CA LEU A 39 -6.84 3.14 3.27
C LEU A 39 -6.07 1.89 3.70
N VAL A 40 -6.77 0.79 3.95
CA VAL A 40 -6.17 -0.48 4.38
C VAL A 40 -5.23 -1.04 3.30
N THR A 41 -5.63 -1.01 2.04
CA THR A 41 -4.79 -1.44 0.91
C THR A 41 -3.47 -0.68 0.86
N ASN A 42 -3.52 0.65 0.95
CA ASN A 42 -2.32 1.48 0.90
C ASN A 42 -1.43 1.32 2.14
N VAL A 43 -2.01 1.18 3.33
CA VAL A 43 -1.25 0.92 4.57
C VAL A 43 -0.58 -0.46 4.55
N LEU A 44 -1.31 -1.51 4.15
CA LEU A 44 -0.74 -2.85 3.99
C LEU A 44 0.37 -2.90 2.96
N GLY A 45 0.14 -2.30 1.78
CA GLY A 45 1.16 -2.22 0.73
C GLY A 45 2.40 -1.43 1.17
N SER A 46 2.22 -0.36 1.95
CA SER A 46 3.31 0.42 2.54
C SER A 46 4.10 -0.38 3.59
N PHE A 47 3.43 -1.20 4.38
CA PHE A 47 4.10 -2.11 5.31
C PHE A 47 4.91 -3.17 4.56
N VAL A 48 4.33 -3.81 3.55
CA VAL A 48 5.01 -4.84 2.74
C VAL A 48 6.21 -4.27 2.00
N ILE A 49 6.11 -3.07 1.41
CA ILE A 49 7.26 -2.45 0.76
C ILE A 49 8.37 -2.12 1.77
N GLY A 50 8.01 -1.73 3.00
CA GLY A 50 8.95 -1.56 4.10
C GLY A 50 9.68 -2.86 4.45
N LEU A 51 8.97 -3.99 4.54
CA LEU A 51 9.58 -5.32 4.75
C LEU A 51 10.55 -5.67 3.64
N ILE A 52 10.15 -5.50 2.37
CA ILE A 52 11.01 -5.79 1.21
C ILE A 52 12.30 -4.98 1.26
N VAL A 53 12.21 -3.67 1.50
CA VAL A 53 13.38 -2.78 1.59
C VAL A 53 14.28 -3.19 2.76
N GLY A 54 13.71 -3.53 3.91
CA GLY A 54 14.47 -4.04 5.05
C GLY A 54 15.23 -5.34 4.73
N VAL A 55 14.59 -6.29 4.06
CA VAL A 55 15.24 -7.55 3.66
C VAL A 55 16.34 -7.32 2.63
N VAL A 56 16.12 -6.44 1.65
CA VAL A 56 17.13 -6.07 0.66
C VAL A 56 18.38 -5.50 1.34
N ALA A 57 18.18 -4.64 2.34
CA ALA A 57 19.29 -4.00 3.06
C ALA A 57 20.08 -4.97 3.93
N THR A 58 19.44 -6.04 4.45
CA THR A 58 20.10 -6.98 5.40
C THR A 58 20.63 -8.25 4.76
N ARG A 59 20.00 -8.76 3.72
CA ARG A 59 20.32 -10.08 3.14
C ARG A 59 20.77 -10.03 1.69
N GLY A 60 20.50 -8.94 1.00
CA GLY A 60 20.65 -8.85 -0.45
C GLY A 60 19.68 -9.78 -1.19
N ILE A 61 18.93 -9.23 -2.11
CA ILE A 61 18.01 -9.98 -2.98
C ILE A 61 18.35 -9.65 -4.42
N SER A 62 18.11 -10.61 -5.34
CA SER A 62 18.35 -10.36 -6.76
C SER A 62 17.56 -9.14 -7.24
N PRO A 63 18.14 -8.26 -8.06
CA PRO A 63 17.46 -7.06 -8.57
C PRO A 63 16.11 -7.36 -9.22
N ARG A 64 15.99 -8.49 -9.91
CA ARG A 64 14.75 -8.90 -10.56
C ARG A 64 13.65 -9.28 -9.56
N ALA A 65 14.00 -9.96 -8.47
CA ALA A 65 13.04 -10.26 -7.40
C ALA A 65 12.55 -8.98 -6.71
N VAL A 66 13.42 -8.00 -6.55
CA VAL A 66 13.05 -6.67 -6.04
C VAL A 66 12.08 -5.96 -7.01
N LEU A 67 12.35 -5.99 -8.31
CA LEU A 67 11.44 -5.42 -9.32
C LEU A 67 10.08 -6.10 -9.30
N PHE A 68 10.03 -7.43 -9.23
CA PHE A 68 8.78 -8.18 -9.13
C PHE A 68 7.99 -7.81 -7.88
N ALA A 69 8.62 -7.84 -6.70
CA ALA A 69 7.92 -7.65 -5.43
C ALA A 69 7.62 -6.16 -5.15
N LYS A 70 8.64 -5.29 -5.24
CA LYS A 70 8.52 -3.88 -4.87
C LYS A 70 7.78 -3.09 -5.94
N THR A 71 8.30 -3.09 -7.19
CA THR A 71 7.73 -2.29 -8.28
C THR A 71 6.47 -2.94 -8.84
N GLY A 72 6.47 -4.27 -9.01
CA GLY A 72 5.32 -5.02 -9.49
C GLY A 72 4.24 -5.14 -8.41
N ILE A 73 4.38 -6.08 -7.47
CA ILE A 73 3.29 -6.41 -6.52
C ILE A 73 2.87 -5.17 -5.72
N CYS A 74 3.77 -4.52 -4.99
CA CYS A 74 3.40 -3.37 -4.17
C CYS A 74 2.89 -2.20 -5.01
N GLY A 75 3.52 -1.93 -6.17
CA GLY A 75 3.08 -0.86 -7.08
C GLY A 75 1.71 -1.11 -7.70
N GLY A 76 1.36 -2.36 -8.04
CA GLY A 76 0.04 -2.74 -8.53
C GLY A 76 -1.02 -2.80 -7.43
N PHE A 77 -0.62 -3.16 -6.20
CA PHE A 77 -1.51 -3.29 -5.06
C PHE A 77 -1.93 -1.94 -4.48
N THR A 78 -1.01 -1.00 -4.29
CA THR A 78 -1.29 0.34 -3.77
C THR A 78 -1.86 1.26 -4.86
N THR A 79 -2.58 2.30 -4.46
CA THR A 79 -3.17 3.24 -5.43
C THR A 79 -3.28 4.65 -4.87
N PHE A 80 -2.57 5.58 -5.51
CA PHE A 80 -2.70 7.00 -5.25
C PHE A 80 -3.87 7.63 -6.02
N SER A 81 -4.13 7.16 -7.24
CA SER A 81 -5.22 7.72 -8.06
C SER A 81 -6.61 7.47 -7.46
N THR A 82 -6.85 6.28 -6.93
CA THR A 82 -8.12 5.98 -6.22
C THR A 82 -8.23 6.82 -4.95
N PHE A 83 -7.15 6.94 -4.17
CA PHE A 83 -7.10 7.82 -3.00
C PHE A 83 -7.46 9.27 -3.35
N ALA A 84 -6.90 9.82 -4.43
CA ALA A 84 -7.19 11.18 -4.89
C ALA A 84 -8.66 11.34 -5.30
N LEU A 85 -9.19 10.37 -6.06
CA LEU A 85 -10.59 10.39 -6.51
C LEU A 85 -11.57 10.31 -5.34
N GLU A 86 -11.33 9.43 -4.37
CA GLU A 86 -12.16 9.29 -3.17
C GLU A 86 -12.10 10.54 -2.29
N SER A 87 -10.90 11.13 -2.14
CA SER A 87 -10.73 12.39 -1.40
C SER A 87 -11.53 13.53 -2.05
N GLN A 88 -11.46 13.67 -3.38
CA GLN A 88 -12.26 14.63 -4.13
C GLN A 88 -13.76 14.37 -3.95
N GLY A 89 -14.20 13.11 -4.04
CA GLY A 89 -15.59 12.76 -3.84
C GLY A 89 -16.14 13.07 -2.43
N LEU A 90 -15.31 13.00 -1.39
CA LEU A 90 -15.68 13.44 -0.04
C LEU A 90 -15.84 14.97 0.03
N ILE A 91 -14.94 15.71 -0.61
CA ILE A 91 -14.98 17.18 -0.69
C ILE A 91 -16.24 17.63 -1.44
N ASP A 92 -16.55 17.04 -2.58
CA ASP A 92 -17.70 17.39 -3.43
C ASP A 92 -19.03 17.19 -2.71
N ARG A 93 -19.10 16.25 -1.77
CA ARG A 93 -20.26 16.01 -0.89
C ARG A 93 -20.29 16.91 0.34
N GLY A 94 -19.34 17.84 0.49
CA GLY A 94 -19.22 18.71 1.66
C GLY A 94 -18.71 18.00 2.92
N ALA A 95 -18.22 16.76 2.81
CA ALA A 95 -17.71 15.96 3.92
C ALA A 95 -16.23 16.31 4.22
N TYR A 96 -15.96 17.59 4.54
CA TYR A 96 -14.60 18.13 4.70
C TYR A 96 -13.83 17.48 5.84
N ALA A 97 -14.45 17.23 6.99
CA ALA A 97 -13.78 16.58 8.11
C ALA A 97 -13.41 15.10 7.82
N PRO A 98 -14.30 14.26 7.27
CA PRO A 98 -13.93 12.94 6.76
C PRO A 98 -12.84 12.98 5.67
N ALA A 99 -12.87 13.94 4.74
CA ALA A 99 -11.85 14.09 3.72
C ALA A 99 -10.47 14.39 4.33
N ALA A 100 -10.40 15.36 5.24
CA ALA A 100 -9.17 15.70 5.94
C ALA A 100 -8.63 14.51 6.78
N ALA A 101 -9.51 13.83 7.50
CA ALA A 101 -9.14 12.64 8.27
C ALA A 101 -8.61 11.53 7.37
N TYR A 102 -9.26 11.25 6.24
CA TYR A 102 -8.83 10.26 5.28
C TYR A 102 -7.44 10.56 4.71
N MET A 103 -7.20 11.80 4.29
CA MET A 103 -5.91 12.23 3.75
C MET A 103 -4.80 12.14 4.80
N LEU A 104 -5.03 12.66 6.01
CA LEU A 104 -4.05 12.64 7.10
C LEU A 104 -3.73 11.22 7.58
N LEU A 105 -4.75 10.38 7.76
CA LEU A 105 -4.57 8.98 8.17
C LEU A 105 -3.85 8.18 7.08
N SER A 106 -4.19 8.37 5.81
CA SER A 106 -3.50 7.69 4.70
C SER A 106 -2.01 8.03 4.68
N PHE A 107 -1.66 9.30 4.85
CA PHE A 107 -0.27 9.74 4.92
C PHE A 107 0.44 9.20 6.16
N ALA A 108 -0.10 9.45 7.35
CA ALA A 108 0.55 9.10 8.61
C ALA A 108 0.71 7.58 8.79
N LEU A 109 -0.37 6.83 8.55
CA LEU A 109 -0.36 5.38 8.66
C LEU A 109 0.46 4.72 7.56
N GLY A 110 0.42 5.24 6.32
CA GLY A 110 1.22 4.74 5.21
C GLY A 110 2.71 4.88 5.47
N VAL A 111 3.17 6.07 5.83
CA VAL A 111 4.60 6.31 6.17
C VAL A 111 4.99 5.50 7.42
N GLY A 112 4.16 5.53 8.46
CA GLY A 112 4.40 4.77 9.69
C GLY A 112 4.50 3.26 9.44
N ALA A 113 3.62 2.70 8.62
CA ALA A 113 3.65 1.29 8.25
C ALA A 113 4.93 0.92 7.47
N CYS A 114 5.36 1.77 6.54
CA CYS A 114 6.61 1.57 5.81
C CYS A 114 7.82 1.53 6.75
N VAL A 115 7.92 2.49 7.66
CA VAL A 115 8.99 2.54 8.67
C VAL A 115 8.92 1.32 9.59
N ALA A 116 7.73 0.95 10.06
CA ALA A 116 7.53 -0.22 10.91
C ALA A 116 7.99 -1.52 10.23
N GLY A 117 7.68 -1.70 8.94
CA GLY A 117 8.15 -2.84 8.15
C GLY A 117 9.68 -2.93 8.09
N GLN A 118 10.36 -1.80 7.83
CA GLN A 118 11.83 -1.75 7.80
C GLN A 118 12.44 -2.06 9.17
N LEU A 119 11.92 -1.45 10.24
CA LEU A 119 12.42 -1.66 11.60
C LEU A 119 12.20 -3.10 12.07
N LEU A 120 11.08 -3.71 11.71
CA LEU A 120 10.79 -5.11 12.06
C LEU A 120 11.85 -6.03 11.46
N VAL A 121 12.15 -5.89 10.17
CA VAL A 121 13.18 -6.69 9.51
C VAL A 121 14.56 -6.42 10.10
N GLY A 122 14.91 -5.16 10.35
CA GLY A 122 16.17 -4.80 10.99
C GLY A 122 16.36 -5.46 12.36
N ARG A 123 15.28 -5.56 13.14
CA ARG A 123 15.32 -6.24 14.46
C ARG A 123 15.43 -7.76 14.34
N LEU A 124 14.75 -8.36 13.36
CA LEU A 124 14.70 -9.81 13.19
C LEU A 124 15.95 -10.38 12.50
N LEU A 125 16.45 -9.66 11.48
CA LEU A 125 17.52 -10.14 10.61
C LEU A 125 18.86 -9.41 10.78
N GLY A 126 18.85 -8.21 11.38
CA GLY A 126 20.04 -7.40 11.62
C GLY A 126 20.84 -7.79 12.88
N ARG A 127 20.43 -8.83 13.60
CA ARG A 127 21.14 -9.39 14.76
C ARG A 127 22.11 -10.49 14.30
N SER A 128 23.14 -10.13 13.59
CA SER A 128 24.29 -11.02 13.39
C SER A 128 25.58 -10.26 13.59
#